data_4e2ee6b0d4425cd904340a9ef6c20493
#
_entry.id   4e2ee6b0d4425cd904340a9ef6c20493
#
_cell.length_a   1.000
_cell.length_b   1.000
_cell.length_c   1.000
_cell.angle_alpha   90.00
_cell.angle_beta   90.00
_cell.angle_gamma   90.00
#
_symmetry.space_group_name_H-M   'P 1'
#
loop_
_entity.id
_entity.type
_entity.pdbx_description
1 polymer ?
#
loop_
_entity_poly.entity_id
_entity_poly.type
_entity_poly.pdbx_seq_one_letter_code
_entity_poly.pdbx_strand_id
1 'polypeptide(L)'
;MRFLTTLLLLCSLTILAQKQTKYDTYFEKGNGNQSATYQETIAYFQLLANDFETIDMKTMGLTDSGEPLHIVTFNSDATFDFEEIQKNKAVVLINNGIHAGEPDGIDASMQFFRDLALGKIKAPKNTVIVCIPVYNIGGALNRNSSTRANQNGPEEYGFRGNARNYDLNRDFIKSDTKNTKSFVEIFHITNPDVFIDNHVSNGSDYQYKLTYIMTEPSKLGTVLGSYLRKEMMPSLVSDLQK
;
A
#
# COMPACT_ATOMS: atom_id res chain seq x y z
N MET A 1 -43.31 31.25 6.93
CA MET A 1 -42.33 30.47 7.71
C MET A 1 -42.04 29.06 7.14
N ARG A 2 -43.04 28.26 6.72
CA ARG A 2 -42.79 26.93 6.18
C ARG A 2 -41.96 26.87 4.88
N PHE A 3 -42.11 27.84 3.99
CA PHE A 3 -41.36 27.94 2.73
C PHE A 3 -39.84 28.27 2.93
N LEU A 4 -39.55 29.09 3.94
CA LEU A 4 -38.16 29.49 4.23
C LEU A 4 -37.36 28.33 4.86
N THR A 5 -38.00 27.50 5.69
CA THR A 5 -37.41 26.32 6.30
C THR A 5 -37.10 25.22 5.27
N THR A 6 -37.98 25.05 4.27
CA THR A 6 -37.75 24.06 3.18
C THR A 6 -36.63 24.51 2.26
N LEU A 7 -36.46 25.80 1.99
CA LEU A 7 -35.37 26.36 1.19
C LEU A 7 -34.01 26.21 1.90
N LEU A 8 -33.98 26.41 3.22
CA LEU A 8 -32.76 26.21 4.04
C LEU A 8 -32.35 24.72 4.13
N LEU A 9 -33.31 23.80 4.19
CA LEU A 9 -33.02 22.35 4.14
C LEU A 9 -32.47 21.92 2.76
N LEU A 10 -32.98 22.48 1.66
CA LEU A 10 -32.48 22.20 0.31
C LEU A 10 -31.05 22.76 0.09
N CYS A 11 -30.73 23.93 0.63
CA CYS A 11 -29.38 24.50 0.60
C CYS A 11 -28.39 23.71 1.44
N SER A 12 -28.80 23.08 2.55
CA SER A 12 -27.90 22.26 3.37
C SER A 12 -27.56 20.89 2.73
N LEU A 13 -28.41 20.39 1.85
CA LEU A 13 -28.16 19.12 1.14
C LEU A 13 -27.16 19.28 -0.02
N THR A 14 -26.95 20.49 -0.53
CA THR A 14 -25.99 20.75 -1.63
C THR A 14 -24.54 20.94 -1.14
N ILE A 15 -24.32 21.11 0.16
CA ILE A 15 -22.97 21.36 0.72
C ILE A 15 -22.16 20.09 0.96
N LEU A 16 -22.78 18.89 0.90
CA LEU A 16 -22.11 17.61 1.17
C LEU A 16 -21.74 16.80 -0.07
N ALA A 17 -21.98 17.30 -1.26
CA ALA A 17 -21.46 16.66 -2.46
C ALA A 17 -19.96 16.99 -2.59
N GLN A 18 -19.12 16.22 -1.95
CA GLN A 18 -17.67 16.26 -2.15
C GLN A 18 -17.43 16.03 -3.64
N LYS A 19 -16.87 17.03 -4.35
CA LYS A 19 -16.65 16.94 -5.80
C LYS A 19 -15.66 15.82 -6.06
N GLN A 20 -16.15 14.69 -6.55
CA GLN A 20 -15.31 13.56 -6.93
C GLN A 20 -14.26 14.02 -7.93
N THR A 21 -13.03 13.58 -7.71
CA THR A 21 -11.90 13.83 -8.61
C THR A 21 -11.57 12.58 -9.39
N LYS A 22 -10.84 12.70 -10.49
CA LYS A 22 -10.39 11.51 -11.25
C LYS A 22 -9.43 10.62 -10.47
N TYR A 23 -8.88 11.12 -9.35
CA TYR A 23 -7.92 10.41 -8.51
C TYR A 23 -8.54 9.85 -7.22
N ASP A 24 -9.85 9.91 -7.04
CA ASP A 24 -10.49 9.28 -5.89
C ASP A 24 -10.41 7.76 -6.02
N THR A 25 -10.03 7.09 -4.92
CA THR A 25 -9.92 5.63 -4.88
C THR A 25 -11.30 4.98 -4.77
N TYR A 26 -11.36 3.65 -4.96
CA TYR A 26 -12.59 2.89 -4.73
C TYR A 26 -13.04 2.94 -3.28
N PHE A 27 -12.10 2.94 -2.35
CA PHE A 27 -12.37 3.13 -0.92
C PHE A 27 -13.10 4.46 -0.66
N GLU A 28 -12.60 5.55 -1.22
CA GLU A 28 -13.21 6.88 -1.06
C GLU A 28 -14.59 6.98 -1.74
N LYS A 29 -14.75 6.39 -2.92
CA LYS A 29 -16.03 6.34 -3.65
C LYS A 29 -17.05 5.43 -2.98
N GLY A 30 -16.60 4.37 -2.32
CA GLY A 30 -17.40 3.35 -1.66
C GLY A 30 -17.70 3.59 -0.19
N ASN A 31 -17.59 4.84 0.29
CA ASN A 31 -17.80 5.21 1.70
C ASN A 31 -16.95 4.39 2.68
N GLY A 32 -15.75 4.02 2.28
CA GLY A 32 -14.83 3.23 3.10
C GLY A 32 -15.17 1.74 3.22
N ASN A 33 -16.10 1.22 2.41
CA ASN A 33 -16.50 -0.20 2.44
C ASN A 33 -16.25 -0.96 1.13
N GLN A 34 -15.56 -0.33 0.18
CA GLN A 34 -15.16 -0.98 -1.07
C GLN A 34 -13.65 -0.90 -1.23
N SER A 35 -13.04 -1.96 -1.72
CA SER A 35 -11.63 -1.99 -2.11
C SER A 35 -11.52 -2.23 -3.62
N ALA A 36 -10.47 -1.67 -4.22
CA ALA A 36 -10.19 -1.87 -5.64
C ALA A 36 -9.93 -3.36 -5.95
N THR A 37 -10.39 -3.81 -7.11
CA THR A 37 -9.93 -5.07 -7.70
C THR A 37 -8.45 -4.96 -8.11
N TYR A 38 -7.82 -6.09 -8.45
CA TYR A 38 -6.45 -6.06 -8.99
C TYR A 38 -6.34 -5.16 -10.22
N GLN A 39 -7.25 -5.32 -11.19
CA GLN A 39 -7.25 -4.55 -12.42
C GLN A 39 -7.42 -3.04 -12.17
N GLU A 40 -8.32 -2.68 -11.26
CA GLU A 40 -8.57 -1.30 -10.89
C GLU A 40 -7.38 -0.69 -10.15
N THR A 41 -6.70 -1.46 -9.28
CA THR A 41 -5.47 -1.04 -8.60
C THR A 41 -4.37 -0.73 -9.61
N ILE A 42 -4.13 -1.63 -10.57
CA ILE A 42 -3.11 -1.45 -11.60
C ILE A 42 -3.44 -0.27 -12.52
N ALA A 43 -4.71 -0.16 -12.94
CA ALA A 43 -5.17 0.96 -13.77
C ALA A 43 -5.01 2.32 -13.05
N TYR A 44 -5.26 2.35 -11.75
CA TYR A 44 -5.08 3.55 -10.95
C TYR A 44 -3.62 4.01 -10.86
N PHE A 45 -2.70 3.09 -10.56
CA PHE A 45 -1.28 3.44 -10.54
C PHE A 45 -0.74 3.81 -11.91
N GLN A 46 -1.22 3.15 -12.98
CA GLN A 46 -0.89 3.54 -14.34
C GLN A 46 -1.40 4.95 -14.68
N LEU A 47 -2.60 5.33 -14.22
CA LEU A 47 -3.11 6.68 -14.34
C LEU A 47 -2.19 7.70 -13.64
N LEU A 48 -1.74 7.40 -12.43
CA LEU A 48 -0.82 8.29 -11.72
C LEU A 48 0.53 8.41 -12.44
N ALA A 49 1.10 7.29 -12.91
CA ALA A 49 2.36 7.30 -13.65
C ALA A 49 2.25 8.06 -14.99
N ASN A 50 1.10 8.04 -15.66
CA ASN A 50 0.88 8.79 -16.87
C ASN A 50 0.71 10.30 -16.65
N ASP A 51 0.15 10.69 -15.48
CA ASP A 51 -0.20 12.08 -15.20
C ASP A 51 0.91 12.84 -14.44
N PHE A 52 1.83 12.13 -13.76
CA PHE A 52 2.83 12.73 -12.89
C PHE A 52 4.24 12.21 -13.19
N GLU A 53 5.14 13.08 -13.62
CA GLU A 53 6.54 12.74 -13.92
C GLU A 53 7.30 12.18 -12.70
N THR A 54 6.82 12.43 -11.49
CA THR A 54 7.41 11.93 -10.24
C THR A 54 7.04 10.49 -9.91
N ILE A 55 6.19 9.86 -10.72
CA ILE A 55 5.75 8.47 -10.55
C ILE A 55 6.13 7.66 -11.80
N ASP A 56 6.76 6.51 -11.57
CA ASP A 56 7.00 5.49 -12.60
C ASP A 56 6.33 4.17 -12.20
N MET A 57 5.89 3.41 -13.20
CA MET A 57 5.35 2.07 -13.00
C MET A 57 6.03 1.08 -13.93
N LYS A 58 6.67 0.06 -13.35
CA LYS A 58 7.42 -0.96 -14.08
C LYS A 58 6.83 -2.35 -13.86
N THR A 59 6.68 -3.08 -14.95
CA THR A 59 6.32 -4.51 -14.93
C THR A 59 7.53 -5.35 -14.60
N MET A 60 7.36 -6.30 -13.68
CA MET A 60 8.41 -7.20 -13.16
C MET A 60 8.12 -8.65 -13.53
N GLY A 61 8.73 -9.59 -12.81
CA GLY A 61 8.59 -11.03 -13.06
C GLY A 61 7.16 -11.57 -12.83
N LEU A 62 6.89 -12.75 -13.38
CA LEU A 62 5.60 -13.42 -13.31
C LEU A 62 5.31 -14.02 -11.93
N THR A 63 4.03 -14.10 -11.57
CA THR A 63 3.52 -14.82 -10.41
C THR A 63 2.96 -16.18 -10.79
N ASP A 64 2.55 -16.97 -9.79
CA ASP A 64 1.87 -18.28 -10.01
C ASP A 64 0.49 -18.14 -10.67
N SER A 65 -0.11 -16.95 -10.69
CA SER A 65 -1.33 -16.68 -11.45
C SER A 65 -1.11 -16.46 -12.95
N GLY A 66 0.15 -16.31 -13.37
CA GLY A 66 0.50 -15.95 -14.74
C GLY A 66 0.59 -14.44 -14.98
N GLU A 67 0.03 -13.64 -14.08
CA GLU A 67 0.12 -12.18 -14.13
C GLU A 67 1.47 -11.70 -13.56
N PRO A 68 2.06 -10.62 -14.10
CA PRO A 68 3.33 -10.08 -13.61
C PRO A 68 3.13 -9.23 -12.35
N LEU A 69 4.13 -9.22 -11.47
CA LEU A 69 4.25 -8.20 -10.43
C LEU A 69 4.56 -6.84 -11.06
N HIS A 70 4.18 -5.81 -10.34
CA HIS A 70 4.52 -4.43 -10.70
C HIS A 70 5.20 -3.76 -9.50
N ILE A 71 6.08 -2.81 -9.80
CA ILE A 71 6.53 -1.81 -8.85
C ILE A 71 6.07 -0.43 -9.31
N VAL A 72 5.67 0.38 -8.34
CA VAL A 72 5.38 1.80 -8.54
C VAL A 72 6.37 2.58 -7.71
N THR A 73 7.05 3.50 -8.35
CA THR A 73 8.12 4.30 -7.71
C THR A 73 7.72 5.76 -7.68
N PHE A 74 7.78 6.38 -6.51
CA PHE A 74 7.71 7.83 -6.36
C PHE A 74 9.12 8.37 -6.08
N ASN A 75 9.56 9.31 -6.88
CA ASN A 75 10.80 10.07 -6.66
C ASN A 75 10.60 11.55 -7.02
N SER A 76 10.85 12.46 -6.08
CA SER A 76 10.71 13.89 -6.29
C SER A 76 11.58 14.46 -7.43
N ASP A 77 12.64 13.75 -7.80
CA ASP A 77 13.58 14.17 -8.85
C ASP A 77 13.24 13.55 -10.23
N ALA A 78 12.17 12.77 -10.31
CA ALA A 78 11.72 12.09 -11.54
C ALA A 78 12.84 11.23 -12.19
N THR A 79 13.69 10.61 -11.37
CA THR A 79 14.72 9.64 -11.81
C THR A 79 14.41 8.27 -11.23
N PHE A 80 14.48 7.20 -12.04
CA PHE A 80 14.00 5.87 -11.68
C PHE A 80 15.06 4.78 -11.91
N ASP A 81 16.30 5.19 -12.12
CA ASP A 81 17.45 4.29 -12.15
C ASP A 81 17.93 4.02 -10.72
N PHE A 82 17.72 2.80 -10.24
CA PHE A 82 18.07 2.42 -8.87
C PHE A 82 19.58 2.41 -8.60
N GLU A 83 20.43 2.21 -9.60
CA GLU A 83 21.87 2.31 -9.43
C GLU A 83 22.30 3.76 -9.12
N GLU A 84 21.63 4.74 -9.71
CA GLU A 84 21.86 6.16 -9.40
C GLU A 84 21.19 6.59 -8.10
N ILE A 85 19.95 6.13 -7.86
CA ILE A 85 19.19 6.44 -6.64
C ILE A 85 19.96 6.04 -5.39
N GLN A 86 20.47 4.82 -5.35
CA GLN A 86 21.16 4.24 -4.19
C GLN A 86 22.47 4.96 -3.81
N LYS A 87 23.02 5.80 -4.68
CA LYS A 87 24.21 6.58 -4.37
C LYS A 87 23.94 7.71 -3.37
N ASN A 88 22.70 8.24 -3.34
CA ASN A 88 22.41 9.48 -2.63
C ASN A 88 21.08 9.50 -1.90
N LYS A 89 20.24 8.49 -2.06
CA LYS A 89 18.90 8.42 -1.46
C LYS A 89 18.66 7.07 -0.78
N ALA A 90 17.91 7.11 0.31
CA ALA A 90 17.36 5.92 0.91
C ALA A 90 16.17 5.40 0.10
N VAL A 91 15.97 4.10 0.10
CA VAL A 91 14.85 3.44 -0.57
C VAL A 91 13.94 2.78 0.46
N VAL A 92 12.66 3.11 0.42
CA VAL A 92 11.61 2.43 1.19
C VAL A 92 10.79 1.58 0.25
N LEU A 93 10.78 0.27 0.47
CA LEU A 93 9.94 -0.68 -0.27
C LEU A 93 8.71 -1.05 0.55
N ILE A 94 7.54 -0.78 0.00
CA ILE A 94 6.24 -1.11 0.59
C ILE A 94 5.66 -2.31 -0.15
N ASN A 95 5.35 -3.40 0.55
CA ASN A 95 4.69 -4.58 0.02
C ASN A 95 3.23 -4.61 0.48
N ASN A 96 2.30 -4.72 -0.45
CA ASN A 96 0.88 -4.76 -0.17
C ASN A 96 0.26 -6.10 -0.61
N GLY A 97 -0.72 -6.53 0.16
CA GLY A 97 -1.59 -7.64 -0.22
C GLY A 97 -0.87 -8.98 -0.34
N ILE A 98 0.13 -9.28 0.52
CA ILE A 98 0.66 -10.65 0.67
C ILE A 98 -0.49 -11.60 1.06
N HIS A 99 -1.43 -11.12 1.85
CA HIS A 99 -2.76 -11.69 1.99
C HIS A 99 -3.74 -10.74 1.29
N ALA A 100 -4.22 -11.11 0.12
CA ALA A 100 -5.04 -10.24 -0.72
C ALA A 100 -6.41 -9.87 -0.11
N GLY A 101 -6.83 -10.55 0.96
CA GLY A 101 -8.00 -10.16 1.76
C GLY A 101 -7.74 -9.08 2.80
N GLU A 102 -6.54 -8.49 2.82
CA GLU A 102 -6.10 -7.42 3.70
C GLU A 102 -5.82 -6.16 2.85
N PRO A 103 -6.86 -5.43 2.38
CA PRO A 103 -6.72 -4.40 1.35
C PRO A 103 -6.22 -3.06 1.86
N ASP A 104 -6.13 -2.85 3.18
CA ASP A 104 -5.83 -1.55 3.79
C ASP A 104 -4.53 -0.94 3.25
N GLY A 105 -3.46 -1.74 3.14
CA GLY A 105 -2.19 -1.29 2.57
C GLY A 105 -2.29 -0.92 1.09
N ILE A 106 -3.13 -1.63 0.32
CA ILE A 106 -3.38 -1.34 -1.11
C ILE A 106 -4.05 0.02 -1.24
N ASP A 107 -5.18 0.21 -0.54
CA ASP A 107 -5.96 1.46 -0.60
C ASP A 107 -5.16 2.64 -0.03
N ALA A 108 -4.45 2.45 1.08
CA ALA A 108 -3.58 3.47 1.67
C ALA A 108 -2.44 3.87 0.72
N SER A 109 -1.82 2.92 0.01
CA SER A 109 -0.75 3.21 -0.94
C SER A 109 -1.27 3.99 -2.16
N MET A 110 -2.47 3.67 -2.67
CA MET A 110 -3.09 4.44 -3.75
C MET A 110 -3.28 5.91 -3.36
N GLN A 111 -3.80 6.17 -2.16
CA GLN A 111 -3.98 7.52 -1.62
C GLN A 111 -2.64 8.22 -1.36
N PHE A 112 -1.69 7.51 -0.78
CA PHE A 112 -0.36 8.03 -0.43
C PHE A 112 0.41 8.50 -1.66
N PHE A 113 0.49 7.68 -2.72
CA PHE A 113 1.16 8.05 -3.96
C PHE A 113 0.48 9.23 -4.66
N ARG A 114 -0.86 9.24 -4.71
CA ARG A 114 -1.64 10.39 -5.20
C ARG A 114 -1.31 11.66 -4.43
N ASP A 115 -1.33 11.59 -3.11
CA ASP A 115 -1.18 12.78 -2.27
C ASP A 115 0.27 13.30 -2.26
N LEU A 116 1.26 12.43 -2.44
CA LEU A 116 2.64 12.82 -2.75
C LEU A 116 2.72 13.55 -4.10
N ALA A 117 2.13 12.98 -5.16
CA ALA A 117 2.16 13.55 -6.51
C ALA A 117 1.42 14.90 -6.60
N LEU A 118 0.32 15.04 -5.87
CA LEU A 118 -0.45 16.30 -5.79
C LEU A 118 0.18 17.33 -4.84
N GLY A 119 1.26 16.99 -4.14
CA GLY A 119 1.90 17.89 -3.16
C GLY A 119 1.09 18.12 -1.88
N LYS A 120 0.06 17.31 -1.61
CA LYS A 120 -0.69 17.34 -0.34
C LYS A 120 0.13 16.81 0.82
N ILE A 121 1.00 15.84 0.53
CA ILE A 121 2.01 15.33 1.46
C ILE A 121 3.35 15.86 1.00
N LYS A 122 4.14 16.40 1.93
CA LYS A 122 5.49 16.88 1.63
C LYS A 122 6.37 15.72 1.17
N ALA A 123 6.82 15.77 -0.07
CA ALA A 123 7.70 14.75 -0.63
C ALA A 123 9.05 14.70 0.12
N PRO A 124 9.54 13.51 0.48
CA PRO A 124 10.86 13.36 1.06
C PRO A 124 11.93 13.68 -0.01
N LYS A 125 12.95 14.47 0.34
CA LYS A 125 14.00 14.86 -0.62
C LYS A 125 15.04 13.77 -0.86
N ASN A 126 15.39 13.03 0.21
CA ASN A 126 16.47 12.06 0.20
C ASN A 126 15.95 10.63 0.31
N THR A 127 14.70 10.39 -0.06
CA THR A 127 14.08 9.07 0.03
C THR A 127 13.22 8.83 -1.20
N VAL A 128 13.36 7.65 -1.78
CA VAL A 128 12.49 7.14 -2.84
C VAL A 128 11.53 6.13 -2.23
N ILE A 129 10.27 6.24 -2.59
CA ILE A 129 9.23 5.31 -2.15
C ILE A 129 8.91 4.35 -3.29
N VAL A 130 9.04 3.07 -3.04
CA VAL A 130 8.67 2.00 -3.98
C VAL A 130 7.54 1.20 -3.36
N CYS A 131 6.55 0.84 -4.16
CA CYS A 131 5.42 0.04 -3.74
C CYS A 131 5.23 -1.15 -4.68
N ILE A 132 5.01 -2.35 -4.12
CA ILE A 132 4.39 -3.47 -4.83
C ILE A 132 2.88 -3.33 -4.58
N PRO A 133 2.08 -2.93 -5.60
CA PRO A 133 0.65 -2.64 -5.40
C PRO A 133 -0.13 -3.82 -4.84
N VAL A 134 0.09 -5.01 -5.41
CA VAL A 134 -0.56 -6.27 -5.00
C VAL A 134 0.43 -7.42 -5.20
N TYR A 135 0.93 -7.98 -4.09
CA TYR A 135 1.89 -9.09 -4.17
C TYR A 135 1.20 -10.43 -4.47
N ASN A 136 0.07 -10.72 -3.81
CA ASN A 136 -0.70 -11.94 -4.04
C ASN A 136 -1.79 -11.71 -5.10
N ILE A 137 -1.37 -11.64 -6.37
CA ILE A 137 -2.31 -11.40 -7.48
C ILE A 137 -3.33 -12.53 -7.57
N GLY A 138 -2.92 -13.80 -7.45
CA GLY A 138 -3.84 -14.94 -7.53
C GLY A 138 -4.93 -14.89 -6.45
N GLY A 139 -4.59 -14.47 -5.24
CA GLY A 139 -5.56 -14.23 -4.18
C GLY A 139 -6.45 -13.01 -4.46
N ALA A 140 -5.89 -11.94 -5.04
CA ALA A 140 -6.65 -10.74 -5.40
C ALA A 140 -7.66 -10.99 -6.54
N LEU A 141 -7.36 -11.90 -7.45
CA LEU A 141 -8.28 -12.32 -8.51
C LEU A 141 -9.41 -13.24 -7.99
N ASN A 142 -9.24 -13.84 -6.80
CA ASN A 142 -10.23 -14.70 -6.16
C ASN A 142 -10.97 -13.95 -5.05
N ARG A 143 -11.80 -12.97 -5.46
CA ARG A 143 -12.57 -12.12 -4.54
C ARG A 143 -13.80 -12.83 -3.99
N ASN A 144 -14.14 -12.52 -2.75
CA ASN A 144 -15.30 -13.03 -2.03
C ASN A 144 -15.61 -12.15 -0.80
N SER A 145 -16.70 -12.45 -0.11
CA SER A 145 -17.16 -11.78 1.11
C SER A 145 -17.18 -12.67 2.36
N SER A 146 -16.65 -13.90 2.29
CA SER A 146 -16.92 -14.93 3.31
C SER A 146 -15.70 -15.63 3.88
N THR A 147 -14.52 -15.51 3.28
CA THR A 147 -13.32 -16.27 3.68
C THR A 147 -12.58 -15.69 4.89
N ARG A 148 -12.98 -14.51 5.37
CA ARG A 148 -12.41 -13.86 6.56
C ARG A 148 -13.55 -13.60 7.58
N ALA A 149 -13.94 -14.63 8.30
CA ALA A 149 -15.10 -14.62 9.20
C ALA A 149 -15.07 -13.52 10.29
N ASN A 150 -13.88 -13.04 10.66
CA ASN A 150 -13.69 -12.02 11.70
C ASN A 150 -13.46 -10.61 11.13
N GLN A 151 -13.70 -10.38 9.82
CA GLN A 151 -13.48 -9.10 9.16
C GLN A 151 -14.83 -8.50 8.73
N ASN A 152 -15.15 -7.29 9.20
CA ASN A 152 -16.42 -6.62 8.96
C ASN A 152 -16.47 -5.78 7.68
N GLY A 153 -15.63 -6.04 6.75
CA GLY A 153 -15.50 -5.29 5.49
C GLY A 153 -14.09 -5.43 4.94
N PRO A 154 -13.83 -4.89 3.78
CA PRO A 154 -14.80 -4.31 2.84
C PRO A 154 -15.81 -5.33 2.31
N GLU A 155 -16.78 -4.86 1.50
CA GLU A 155 -17.87 -5.66 0.94
C GLU A 155 -17.38 -6.91 0.21
N GLU A 156 -16.27 -6.76 -0.55
CA GLU A 156 -15.54 -7.86 -1.16
C GLU A 156 -14.03 -7.67 -0.99
N TYR A 157 -13.32 -8.76 -0.83
CA TYR A 157 -11.88 -8.79 -0.64
C TYR A 157 -11.25 -10.06 -1.26
N GLY A 158 -9.94 -10.08 -1.42
CA GLY A 158 -9.22 -11.20 -1.98
C GLY A 158 -9.08 -12.39 -1.03
N PHE A 159 -8.57 -13.50 -1.56
CA PHE A 159 -8.31 -14.73 -0.83
C PHE A 159 -6.88 -14.75 -0.25
N ARG A 160 -6.68 -15.44 0.88
CA ARG A 160 -5.38 -15.51 1.55
C ARG A 160 -4.31 -16.23 0.73
N GLY A 161 -4.65 -17.42 0.19
CA GLY A 161 -3.73 -18.20 -0.62
C GLY A 161 -3.49 -17.61 -2.01
N ASN A 162 -2.34 -17.89 -2.59
CA ASN A 162 -2.05 -17.52 -3.98
C ASN A 162 -2.78 -18.45 -4.98
N ALA A 163 -2.50 -18.33 -6.28
CA ALA A 163 -3.11 -19.17 -7.32
C ALA A 163 -2.88 -20.69 -7.14
N ARG A 164 -1.88 -21.07 -6.35
CA ARG A 164 -1.60 -22.47 -5.98
C ARG A 164 -2.04 -22.81 -4.55
N ASN A 165 -2.80 -21.92 -3.92
CA ASN A 165 -3.26 -22.00 -2.54
C ASN A 165 -2.11 -22.06 -1.50
N TYR A 166 -0.97 -21.42 -1.81
CA TYR A 166 0.12 -21.26 -0.86
C TYR A 166 -0.01 -19.94 -0.10
N ASP A 167 0.33 -19.97 1.18
CA ASP A 167 0.49 -18.76 1.99
C ASP A 167 1.85 -18.11 1.70
N LEU A 168 1.84 -17.00 0.95
CA LEU A 168 3.06 -16.30 0.54
C LEU A 168 3.86 -15.76 1.75
N ASN A 169 3.19 -15.50 2.88
CA ASN A 169 3.84 -15.11 4.13
C ASN A 169 4.51 -16.31 4.86
N ARG A 170 4.64 -17.45 4.19
CA ARG A 170 5.43 -18.62 4.61
C ARG A 170 6.49 -18.99 3.57
N ASP A 171 6.63 -18.20 2.50
CA ASP A 171 7.45 -18.54 1.36
C ASP A 171 8.75 -17.74 1.23
N PHE A 172 8.94 -16.65 1.96
CA PHE A 172 10.17 -15.81 1.87
C PHE A 172 11.47 -16.59 2.14
N ILE A 173 11.44 -17.63 2.97
CA ILE A 173 12.62 -18.48 3.24
C ILE A 173 12.73 -19.60 2.19
N LYS A 174 11.62 -20.22 1.79
CA LYS A 174 11.62 -21.37 0.88
C LYS A 174 11.75 -20.97 -0.57
N SER A 175 11.16 -19.83 -0.94
CA SER A 175 11.14 -19.28 -2.31
C SER A 175 10.63 -20.29 -3.37
N ASP A 176 9.58 -21.04 -3.02
CA ASP A 176 9.00 -22.08 -3.87
C ASP A 176 8.13 -21.51 -4.98
N THR A 177 7.48 -20.36 -4.72
CA THR A 177 6.52 -19.73 -5.63
C THR A 177 7.22 -18.83 -6.65
N LYS A 178 6.55 -18.62 -7.80
CA LYS A 178 6.97 -17.60 -8.75
C LYS A 178 6.86 -16.19 -8.15
N ASN A 179 5.83 -15.97 -7.31
CA ASN A 179 5.66 -14.71 -6.60
C ASN A 179 6.94 -14.33 -5.84
N THR A 180 7.46 -15.25 -5.01
CA THR A 180 8.65 -14.96 -4.19
C THR A 180 9.90 -14.80 -5.04
N LYS A 181 10.05 -15.56 -6.13
CA LYS A 181 11.18 -15.40 -7.06
C LYS A 181 11.18 -14.00 -7.68
N SER A 182 10.04 -13.54 -8.17
CA SER A 182 9.89 -12.19 -8.72
C SER A 182 10.06 -11.10 -7.65
N PHE A 183 9.61 -11.35 -6.41
CA PHE A 183 9.86 -10.45 -5.29
C PHE A 183 11.37 -10.32 -4.97
N VAL A 184 12.10 -11.43 -4.99
CA VAL A 184 13.56 -11.41 -4.75
C VAL A 184 14.27 -10.55 -5.81
N GLU A 185 13.87 -10.64 -7.09
CA GLU A 185 14.38 -9.76 -8.14
C GLU A 185 14.08 -8.29 -7.84
N ILE A 186 12.83 -7.97 -7.45
CA ILE A 186 12.45 -6.60 -7.04
C ILE A 186 13.32 -6.14 -5.87
N PHE A 187 13.46 -6.97 -4.85
CA PHE A 187 14.24 -6.64 -3.65
C PHE A 187 15.71 -6.36 -3.97
N HIS A 188 16.31 -7.14 -4.87
CA HIS A 188 17.69 -6.90 -5.31
C HIS A 188 17.86 -5.63 -6.14
N ILE A 189 16.93 -5.35 -7.06
CA ILE A 189 16.97 -4.15 -7.89
C ILE A 189 16.79 -2.90 -7.04
N THR A 190 15.81 -2.91 -6.14
CA THR A 190 15.48 -1.75 -5.30
C THR A 190 16.44 -1.59 -4.13
N ASN A 191 17.06 -2.68 -3.65
CA ASN A 191 17.99 -2.75 -2.52
C ASN A 191 17.54 -1.84 -1.35
N PRO A 192 16.37 -2.08 -0.75
CA PRO A 192 15.73 -1.13 0.14
C PRO A 192 16.45 -1.03 1.49
N ASP A 193 16.55 0.20 2.02
CA ASP A 193 16.99 0.47 3.40
C ASP A 193 15.91 0.14 4.42
N VAL A 194 14.64 0.29 4.02
CA VAL A 194 13.47 -0.04 4.83
C VAL A 194 12.48 -0.86 4.00
N PHE A 195 12.06 -1.97 4.56
CA PHE A 195 10.98 -2.81 4.00
C PHE A 195 9.76 -2.76 4.92
N ILE A 196 8.60 -2.46 4.35
CA ILE A 196 7.30 -2.42 5.04
C ILE A 196 6.40 -3.47 4.39
N ASP A 197 5.88 -4.39 5.19
CA ASP A 197 4.90 -5.39 4.75
C ASP A 197 3.56 -5.10 5.43
N ASN A 198 2.57 -4.67 4.65
CA ASN A 198 1.28 -4.24 5.16
C ASN A 198 0.34 -5.43 5.38
N HIS A 199 -0.24 -5.46 6.58
CA HIS A 199 -1.21 -6.45 7.03
C HIS A 199 -2.38 -5.79 7.75
N VAL A 200 -3.43 -6.58 8.01
CA VAL A 200 -4.45 -6.26 9.01
C VAL A 200 -4.51 -7.33 10.08
N SER A 201 -5.12 -7.02 11.23
CA SER A 201 -5.32 -8.01 12.30
C SER A 201 -6.23 -9.16 11.81
N ASN A 202 -6.06 -10.34 12.38
CA ASN A 202 -6.94 -11.50 12.11
C ASN A 202 -8.26 -11.42 12.91
N GLY A 203 -8.89 -10.23 12.95
CA GLY A 203 -10.12 -9.98 13.70
C GLY A 203 -9.90 -9.70 15.19
N SER A 204 -8.66 -9.48 15.61
CA SER A 204 -8.38 -9.00 16.97
C SER A 204 -8.78 -7.53 17.10
N ASP A 205 -9.53 -7.22 18.14
CA ASP A 205 -9.92 -5.84 18.49
C ASP A 205 -8.77 -5.20 19.30
N TYR A 206 -7.85 -4.58 18.56
CA TYR A 206 -6.76 -3.84 19.20
C TYR A 206 -7.22 -2.46 19.64
N GLN A 207 -6.71 -2.01 20.80
CA GLN A 207 -6.96 -0.66 21.30
C GLN A 207 -6.45 0.44 20.36
N TYR A 208 -5.41 0.16 19.59
CA TYR A 208 -4.78 1.10 18.68
C TYR A 208 -5.24 0.88 17.24
N LYS A 209 -5.50 1.97 16.50
CA LYS A 209 -5.87 1.92 15.07
C LYS A 209 -4.75 1.38 14.20
N LEU A 210 -3.49 1.65 14.58
CA LEU A 210 -2.30 1.15 13.91
C LEU A 210 -1.50 0.31 14.90
N THR A 211 -1.14 -0.90 14.48
CA THR A 211 -0.21 -1.77 15.17
C THR A 211 0.96 -2.10 14.26
N TYR A 212 2.12 -2.41 14.83
CA TYR A 212 3.31 -2.73 14.06
C TYR A 212 4.17 -3.78 14.76
N ILE A 213 4.96 -4.50 13.96
CA ILE A 213 6.03 -5.38 14.42
C ILE A 213 7.30 -4.94 13.71
N MET A 214 8.31 -4.53 14.47
CA MET A 214 9.60 -4.14 13.92
C MET A 214 10.57 -5.32 13.94
N THR A 215 11.58 -5.26 13.08
CA THR A 215 12.73 -6.18 13.18
C THR A 215 13.31 -6.12 14.57
N GLU A 216 13.55 -7.30 15.19
CA GLU A 216 14.13 -7.38 16.51
C GLU A 216 15.51 -6.66 16.56
N PRO A 217 15.69 -5.63 17.38
CA PRO A 217 16.90 -4.80 17.37
C PRO A 217 18.20 -5.59 17.55
N SER A 218 18.16 -6.69 18.30
CA SER A 218 19.33 -7.56 18.50
C SER A 218 19.82 -8.23 17.20
N LYS A 219 18.95 -8.40 16.20
CA LYS A 219 19.29 -8.96 14.89
C LYS A 219 19.90 -7.95 13.92
N LEU A 220 19.79 -6.67 14.21
CA LEU A 220 20.31 -5.58 13.38
C LEU A 220 21.74 -5.15 13.76
N GLY A 221 22.35 -5.80 14.73
CA GLY A 221 23.63 -5.39 15.27
C GLY A 221 23.55 -4.12 16.14
N THR A 222 24.70 -3.67 16.65
CA THR A 222 24.73 -2.59 17.66
C THR A 222 24.28 -1.23 17.12
N VAL A 223 24.68 -0.87 15.91
CA VAL A 223 24.43 0.47 15.34
C VAL A 223 22.95 0.59 14.96
N LEU A 224 22.48 -0.24 14.02
CA LEU A 224 21.11 -0.18 13.54
C LEU A 224 20.08 -0.55 14.62
N GLY A 225 20.39 -1.53 15.46
CA GLY A 225 19.51 -1.89 16.58
C GLY A 225 19.39 -0.78 17.62
N SER A 226 20.45 -0.02 17.86
CA SER A 226 20.43 1.17 18.73
C SER A 226 19.61 2.30 18.11
N TYR A 227 19.83 2.60 16.84
CA TYR A 227 19.06 3.60 16.09
C TYR A 227 17.55 3.27 16.10
N LEU A 228 17.19 2.04 15.75
CA LEU A 228 15.81 1.60 15.75
C LEU A 228 15.15 1.83 17.11
N ARG A 229 15.79 1.41 18.19
CA ARG A 229 15.23 1.47 19.56
C ARG A 229 15.20 2.88 20.13
N LYS A 230 16.25 3.69 19.92
CA LYS A 230 16.43 4.96 20.60
C LYS A 230 15.95 6.18 19.83
N GLU A 231 15.87 6.08 18.52
CA GLU A 231 15.58 7.21 17.63
C GLU A 231 14.35 6.95 16.76
N MET A 232 14.38 5.95 15.88
CA MET A 232 13.34 5.72 14.90
C MET A 232 11.98 5.42 15.56
N MET A 233 11.92 4.44 16.47
CA MET A 233 10.66 4.05 17.10
C MET A 233 10.05 5.14 17.99
N PRO A 234 10.80 5.81 18.87
CA PRO A 234 10.27 6.93 19.66
C PRO A 234 9.74 8.06 18.78
N SER A 235 10.42 8.37 17.66
CA SER A 235 9.99 9.40 16.72
C SER A 235 8.68 9.03 16.04
N LEU A 236 8.56 7.80 15.51
CA LEU A 236 7.33 7.30 14.90
C LEU A 236 6.14 7.34 15.85
N VAL A 237 6.31 6.86 17.09
CA VAL A 237 5.25 6.89 18.11
C VAL A 237 4.84 8.32 18.44
N SER A 238 5.81 9.23 18.58
CA SER A 238 5.52 10.65 18.83
C SER A 238 4.75 11.31 17.68
N ASP A 239 5.07 10.96 16.44
CA ASP A 239 4.39 11.53 15.27
C ASP A 239 2.97 11.00 15.10
N LEU A 240 2.71 9.75 15.46
CA LEU A 240 1.37 9.16 15.46
C LEU A 240 0.44 9.71 16.57
N GLN A 241 0.99 10.38 17.57
CA GLN A 241 0.21 10.98 18.67
C GLN A 241 -0.21 12.44 18.38
N LYS A 242 0.28 13.04 17.31
CA LYS A 242 -0.08 14.40 16.89
C LYS A 242 -1.36 14.41 16.04
#